data_584674dd27439eeb569fb402a9111565
#
_entry.id   584674dd27439eeb569fb402a9111565
#
_cell.length_a   1.000
_cell.length_b   1.000
_cell.length_c   1.000
_cell.angle_alpha   90.00
_cell.angle_beta   90.00
_cell.angle_gamma   90.00
#
_symmetry.space_group_name_H-M   'P 1'
#
loop_
_entity.id
_entity.type
_entity.pdbx_description
1 polymer ?
#
loop_
_entity_poly.entity_id
_entity_poly.type
_entity_poly.pdbx_seq_one_letter_code
_entity_poly.pdbx_strand_id
1 'polypeptide(L)'
;MSQKGDNEDGILTWMALGLFVAAVIFLLLWFTASNKIVYYFTPIMDFFALPYRLIPDAFAGTVKADLGFTYKLFRRYPNRVGMMDWLDYVNTALKPLSIVLIGTMFWLFKRQHKKVKAQNVNRKITPKDLA
;
A
#
# COMPACT_ATOMS: atom_id res chain seq x y z
N MET A 1 26.35 -16.64 13.59
CA MET A 1 25.25 -17.01 12.69
C MET A 1 23.90 -16.89 13.36
N SER A 2 23.76 -17.34 14.60
CA SER A 2 22.51 -17.24 15.34
C SER A 2 22.05 -15.79 15.56
N GLN A 3 22.97 -14.87 15.79
CA GLN A 3 22.62 -13.46 16.04
C GLN A 3 21.91 -12.80 14.83
N LYS A 4 22.36 -13.10 13.63
CA LYS A 4 21.77 -12.53 12.43
C LYS A 4 20.36 -13.09 12.17
N GLY A 5 20.20 -14.41 12.37
CA GLY A 5 18.88 -15.03 12.27
C GLY A 5 17.93 -14.55 13.36
N ASP A 6 18.43 -14.41 14.59
CA ASP A 6 17.64 -13.90 15.71
C ASP A 6 17.16 -12.46 15.46
N ASN A 7 18.01 -11.60 14.87
CA ASN A 7 17.63 -10.24 14.53
C ASN A 7 16.55 -10.21 13.45
N GLU A 8 16.65 -11.06 12.44
CA GLU A 8 15.64 -11.16 11.38
C GLU A 8 14.30 -11.64 11.95
N ASP A 9 14.34 -12.68 12.78
CA ASP A 9 13.14 -13.18 13.44
C ASP A 9 12.54 -12.13 14.38
N GLY A 10 13.38 -11.40 15.09
CA GLY A 10 12.95 -10.31 15.96
C GLY A 10 12.25 -9.21 15.20
N ILE A 11 12.78 -8.79 14.03
CA ILE A 11 12.16 -7.77 13.18
C ILE A 11 10.81 -8.25 12.66
N LEU A 12 10.72 -9.48 12.17
CA LEU A 12 9.47 -10.06 11.69
C LEU A 12 8.43 -10.13 12.80
N THR A 13 8.85 -10.54 14.01
CA THR A 13 7.96 -10.60 15.17
C THR A 13 7.43 -9.21 15.52
N TRP A 14 8.29 -8.18 15.53
CA TRP A 14 7.88 -6.80 15.79
C TRP A 14 6.93 -6.28 14.72
N MET A 15 7.18 -6.58 13.45
CA MET A 15 6.30 -6.19 12.36
C MET A 15 4.93 -6.85 12.49
N ALA A 16 4.90 -8.15 12.78
CA ALA A 16 3.65 -8.88 12.98
C ALA A 16 2.86 -8.32 14.17
N LEU A 17 3.55 -8.04 15.27
CA LEU A 17 2.93 -7.44 16.45
C LEU A 17 2.38 -6.04 16.14
N GLY A 18 3.14 -5.23 15.41
CA GLY A 18 2.69 -3.91 14.99
C GLY A 18 1.44 -3.96 14.12
N LEU A 19 1.39 -4.88 13.16
CA LEU A 19 0.23 -5.07 12.32
C LEU A 19 -0.99 -5.54 13.13
N PHE A 20 -0.78 -6.46 14.07
CA PHE A 20 -1.85 -6.95 14.93
C PHE A 20 -2.42 -5.82 15.79
N VAL A 21 -1.54 -5.01 16.41
CA VAL A 21 -1.96 -3.86 17.22
C VAL A 21 -2.73 -2.84 16.36
N ALA A 22 -2.22 -2.55 15.17
CA ALA A 22 -2.89 -1.63 14.24
C ALA A 22 -4.28 -2.14 13.86
N ALA A 23 -4.42 -3.44 13.60
CA ALA A 23 -5.71 -4.04 13.26
C ALA A 23 -6.69 -3.95 14.44
N VAL A 24 -6.22 -4.21 15.67
CA VAL A 24 -7.05 -4.10 16.88
C VAL A 24 -7.51 -2.66 17.08
N ILE A 25 -6.59 -1.69 16.95
CA ILE A 25 -6.92 -0.27 17.08
C ILE A 25 -7.96 0.13 16.03
N PHE A 26 -7.77 -0.30 14.79
CA PHE A 26 -8.72 0.00 13.71
C PHE A 26 -10.10 -0.56 14.02
N LEU A 27 -10.18 -1.81 14.49
CA LEU A 27 -11.45 -2.43 14.85
C LEU A 27 -12.14 -1.67 15.99
N LEU A 28 -11.39 -1.29 17.02
CA LEU A 28 -11.94 -0.53 18.13
C LEU A 28 -12.46 0.84 17.68
N LEU A 29 -11.70 1.53 16.84
CA LEU A 29 -12.12 2.81 16.28
C LEU A 29 -13.36 2.65 15.39
N TRP A 30 -13.41 1.57 14.62
CA TRP A 30 -14.57 1.30 13.77
C TRP A 30 -15.85 1.10 14.60
N PHE A 31 -15.78 0.29 15.65
CA PHE A 31 -16.95 0.04 16.50
C PHE A 31 -17.40 1.28 17.27
N THR A 32 -16.49 2.18 17.60
CA THR A 32 -16.83 3.38 18.39
C THR A 32 -17.16 4.60 17.55
N ALA A 33 -16.53 4.75 16.38
CA ALA A 33 -16.60 5.97 15.59
C ALA A 33 -16.61 5.71 14.08
N SER A 34 -17.29 4.65 13.62
CA SER A 34 -17.33 4.29 12.20
C SER A 34 -17.86 5.43 11.33
N ASN A 35 -18.90 6.14 11.79
CA ASN A 35 -19.48 7.25 11.06
C ASN A 35 -18.45 8.39 10.82
N LYS A 36 -17.63 8.68 11.83
CA LYS A 36 -16.59 9.71 11.72
C LYS A 36 -15.48 9.26 10.80
N ILE A 37 -15.06 7.99 10.89
CA ILE A 37 -14.04 7.42 10.03
C ILE A 37 -14.49 7.53 8.56
N VAL A 38 -15.68 7.06 8.25
CA VAL A 38 -16.21 7.13 6.89
C VAL A 38 -16.31 8.58 6.41
N TYR A 39 -16.85 9.46 7.23
CA TYR A 39 -17.06 10.85 6.84
C TYR A 39 -15.75 11.59 6.54
N TYR A 40 -14.74 11.44 7.41
CA TYR A 40 -13.48 12.18 7.28
C TYR A 40 -12.50 11.53 6.31
N PHE A 41 -12.48 10.20 6.23
CA PHE A 41 -11.51 9.50 5.38
C PHE A 41 -11.98 9.30 3.94
N THR A 42 -13.28 9.38 3.67
CA THR A 42 -13.80 9.24 2.30
C THR A 42 -13.20 10.27 1.34
N PRO A 43 -13.11 11.58 1.68
CA PRO A 43 -12.45 12.55 0.80
C PRO A 43 -10.97 12.26 0.58
N ILE A 44 -10.29 11.73 1.61
CA ILE A 44 -8.87 11.35 1.51
C ILE A 44 -8.71 10.19 0.52
N MET A 45 -9.60 9.20 0.59
CA MET A 45 -9.59 8.07 -0.35
C MET A 45 -9.93 8.52 -1.76
N ASP A 46 -10.83 9.48 -1.93
CA ASP A 46 -11.13 10.05 -3.23
C ASP A 46 -9.91 10.74 -3.84
N PHE A 47 -9.12 11.42 -3.02
CA PHE A 47 -7.85 12.00 -3.44
C PHE A 47 -6.88 10.93 -3.97
N PHE A 48 -6.75 9.80 -3.30
CA PHE A 48 -5.91 8.70 -3.75
C PHE A 48 -6.46 8.01 -5.01
N ALA A 49 -7.74 8.17 -5.30
CA ALA A 49 -8.36 7.65 -6.50
C ALA A 49 -8.21 8.57 -7.72
N LEU A 50 -7.55 9.74 -7.58
CA LEU A 50 -7.34 10.67 -8.69
C LEU A 50 -6.69 10.02 -9.92
N PRO A 51 -5.72 9.10 -9.81
CA PRO A 51 -5.14 8.46 -10.99
C PRO A 51 -6.14 7.77 -11.89
N TYR A 52 -7.29 7.33 -11.38
CA TYR A 52 -8.35 6.77 -12.22
C TYR A 52 -8.88 7.78 -13.24
N ARG A 53 -8.84 9.06 -12.93
CA ARG A 53 -9.30 10.12 -13.85
C ARG A 53 -8.41 10.24 -15.08
N LEU A 54 -7.16 9.79 -14.97
CA LEU A 54 -6.21 9.82 -16.08
C LEU A 54 -6.39 8.63 -17.03
N ILE A 55 -7.08 7.58 -16.58
CA ILE A 55 -7.33 6.38 -17.39
C ILE A 55 -8.56 6.63 -18.25
N PRO A 56 -8.52 6.28 -19.56
CA PRO A 56 -9.68 6.44 -20.44
C PRO A 56 -10.90 5.66 -19.95
N ASP A 57 -12.10 6.19 -20.17
CA ASP A 57 -13.36 5.59 -19.73
C ASP A 57 -13.58 4.21 -20.33
N ALA A 58 -13.01 3.93 -21.51
CA ALA A 58 -13.09 2.63 -22.13
C ALA A 58 -12.51 1.51 -21.26
N PHE A 59 -11.51 1.84 -20.43
CA PHE A 59 -10.84 0.86 -19.56
C PHE A 59 -11.30 0.92 -18.10
N ALA A 60 -11.67 2.10 -17.60
CA ALA A 60 -11.96 2.32 -16.19
C ALA A 60 -13.28 3.06 -15.94
N GLY A 61 -14.16 3.19 -16.96
CA GLY A 61 -15.41 3.91 -16.82
C GLY A 61 -16.33 3.35 -15.73
N THR A 62 -16.47 2.01 -15.67
CA THR A 62 -17.26 1.33 -14.64
C THR A 62 -16.70 1.57 -13.24
N VAL A 63 -15.39 1.46 -13.08
CA VAL A 63 -14.72 1.68 -11.78
C VAL A 63 -14.89 3.13 -11.35
N LYS A 64 -14.72 4.09 -12.27
CA LYS A 64 -14.90 5.52 -11.96
C LYS A 64 -16.34 5.81 -11.52
N ALA A 65 -17.32 5.25 -12.22
CA ALA A 65 -18.73 5.44 -11.88
C ALA A 65 -19.05 4.84 -10.51
N ASP A 66 -18.55 3.65 -10.23
CA ASP A 66 -18.75 2.97 -8.95
C ASP A 66 -18.12 3.76 -7.81
N LEU A 67 -16.89 4.25 -7.99
CA LEU A 67 -16.20 5.06 -6.99
C LEU A 67 -16.95 6.37 -6.73
N GLY A 68 -17.42 7.04 -7.77
CA GLY A 68 -18.18 8.28 -7.64
C GLY A 68 -19.49 8.07 -6.90
N PHE A 69 -20.22 7.01 -7.25
CA PHE A 69 -21.47 6.65 -6.59
C PHE A 69 -21.24 6.30 -5.13
N THR A 70 -20.24 5.47 -4.84
CA THR A 70 -19.90 5.04 -3.47
C THR A 70 -19.45 6.23 -2.65
N TYR A 71 -18.66 7.14 -3.21
CA TYR A 71 -18.22 8.35 -2.54
C TYR A 71 -19.41 9.19 -2.08
N LYS A 72 -20.36 9.45 -2.97
CA LYS A 72 -21.56 10.22 -2.64
C LYS A 72 -22.40 9.53 -1.58
N LEU A 73 -22.55 8.20 -1.68
CA LEU A 73 -23.32 7.41 -0.75
C LEU A 73 -22.70 7.43 0.65
N PHE A 74 -21.39 7.26 0.74
CA PHE A 74 -20.67 7.24 2.02
C PHE A 74 -20.69 8.62 2.69
N ARG A 75 -20.58 9.68 1.90
CA ARG A 75 -20.67 11.05 2.43
C ARG A 75 -22.05 11.40 2.93
N ARG A 76 -23.08 10.87 2.28
CA ARG A 76 -24.46 11.16 2.62
C ARG A 76 -24.96 10.33 3.82
N TYR A 77 -24.55 9.07 3.86
CA TYR A 77 -25.00 8.12 4.89
C TYR A 77 -23.84 7.41 5.58
N PRO A 78 -22.96 8.14 6.28
CA PRO A 78 -21.77 7.51 6.89
C PRO A 78 -22.14 6.50 7.97
N ASN A 79 -23.31 6.65 8.60
CA ASN A 79 -23.75 5.74 9.67
C ASN A 79 -24.19 4.36 9.17
N ARG A 80 -24.49 4.25 7.86
CA ARG A 80 -25.01 3.02 7.26
C ARG A 80 -23.96 2.21 6.52
N VAL A 81 -22.73 2.68 6.53
CA VAL A 81 -21.63 2.00 5.82
C VAL A 81 -21.12 0.84 6.67
N GLY A 82 -21.15 -0.38 6.12
CA GLY A 82 -20.56 -1.54 6.76
C GLY A 82 -19.03 -1.53 6.64
N MET A 83 -18.37 -2.24 7.57
CA MET A 83 -16.91 -2.33 7.57
C MET A 83 -16.38 -2.95 6.28
N MET A 84 -17.03 -4.00 5.78
CA MET A 84 -16.61 -4.66 4.54
C MET A 84 -16.80 -3.77 3.33
N ASP A 85 -17.90 -3.01 3.27
CA ASP A 85 -18.15 -2.05 2.20
C ASP A 85 -17.10 -0.94 2.20
N TRP A 86 -16.74 -0.46 3.39
CA TRP A 86 -15.69 0.55 3.55
C TRP A 86 -14.34 0.02 3.08
N LEU A 87 -13.97 -1.20 3.50
CA LEU A 87 -12.71 -1.82 3.10
C LEU A 87 -12.65 -2.07 1.60
N ASP A 88 -13.74 -2.46 0.97
CA ASP A 88 -13.80 -2.64 -0.48
C ASP A 88 -13.59 -1.30 -1.20
N TYR A 89 -14.20 -0.23 -0.70
CA TYR A 89 -14.02 1.10 -1.26
C TYR A 89 -12.56 1.55 -1.15
N VAL A 90 -11.96 1.40 0.03
CA VAL A 90 -10.56 1.77 0.28
C VAL A 90 -9.64 0.95 -0.62
N ASN A 91 -9.86 -0.35 -0.73
CA ASN A 91 -9.07 -1.23 -1.58
C ASN A 91 -9.12 -0.78 -3.04
N THR A 92 -10.31 -0.47 -3.56
CA THR A 92 -10.47 -0.01 -4.94
C THR A 92 -9.82 1.35 -5.15
N ALA A 93 -9.98 2.28 -4.22
CA ALA A 93 -9.40 3.61 -4.32
C ALA A 93 -7.88 3.60 -4.28
N LEU A 94 -7.29 2.68 -3.50
CA LEU A 94 -5.84 2.59 -3.34
C LEU A 94 -5.16 1.71 -4.40
N LYS A 95 -5.90 1.04 -5.28
CA LYS A 95 -5.29 0.20 -6.33
C LYS A 95 -4.26 0.93 -7.19
N PRO A 96 -4.54 2.14 -7.71
CA PRO A 96 -3.54 2.85 -8.53
C PRO A 96 -2.28 3.16 -7.73
N LEU A 97 -2.43 3.56 -6.46
CA LEU A 97 -1.29 3.82 -5.57
C LEU A 97 -0.47 2.55 -5.35
N SER A 98 -1.13 1.41 -5.13
CA SER A 98 -0.46 0.12 -4.98
C SER A 98 0.35 -0.26 -6.21
N ILE A 99 -0.21 -0.07 -7.40
CA ILE A 99 0.47 -0.35 -8.67
C ILE A 99 1.72 0.53 -8.81
N VAL A 100 1.60 1.83 -8.50
CA VAL A 100 2.73 2.76 -8.55
C VAL A 100 3.81 2.36 -7.55
N LEU A 101 3.43 1.99 -6.32
CA LEU A 101 4.37 1.56 -5.30
C LEU A 101 5.11 0.29 -5.71
N ILE A 102 4.40 -0.71 -6.21
CA ILE A 102 4.99 -1.96 -6.68
C ILE A 102 5.96 -1.70 -7.84
N GLY A 103 5.57 -0.88 -8.79
CA GLY A 103 6.43 -0.50 -9.91
C GLY A 103 7.68 0.23 -9.47
N THR A 104 7.54 1.16 -8.51
CA THR A 104 8.68 1.90 -7.96
C THR A 104 9.64 0.97 -7.22
N MET A 105 9.11 0.07 -6.40
CA MET A 105 9.92 -0.91 -5.67
C MET A 105 10.67 -1.83 -6.62
N PHE A 106 10.00 -2.29 -7.68
CA PHE A 106 10.63 -3.13 -8.71
C PHE A 106 11.75 -2.38 -9.42
N TRP A 107 11.52 -1.11 -9.77
CA TRP A 107 12.52 -0.27 -10.42
C TRP A 107 13.75 -0.04 -9.53
N LEU A 108 13.52 0.28 -8.24
CA LEU A 108 14.60 0.45 -7.27
C LEU A 108 15.38 -0.84 -7.08
N PHE A 109 14.71 -1.97 -6.99
CA PHE A 109 15.36 -3.28 -6.85
C PHE A 109 16.25 -3.57 -8.05
N LYS A 110 15.75 -3.32 -9.26
CA LYS A 110 16.53 -3.50 -10.49
C LYS A 110 17.76 -2.59 -10.54
N ARG A 111 17.59 -1.35 -10.08
CA ARG A 111 18.71 -0.39 -10.01
C ARG A 111 19.77 -0.83 -9.01
N GLN A 112 19.38 -1.30 -7.82
CA GLN A 112 20.32 -1.82 -6.83
C GLN A 112 21.03 -3.07 -7.32
N HIS A 113 20.33 -3.95 -8.01
CA HIS A 113 20.93 -5.17 -8.59
C HIS A 113 22.04 -4.83 -9.59
N LYS A 114 21.83 -3.83 -10.44
CA LYS A 114 22.86 -3.36 -11.36
C LYS A 114 24.09 -2.83 -10.63
N LYS A 115 23.91 -2.06 -9.58
CA LYS A 115 25.02 -1.52 -8.76
C LYS A 115 25.84 -2.63 -8.12
N VAL A 116 25.16 -3.60 -7.50
CA VAL A 116 25.80 -4.73 -6.84
C VAL A 116 26.59 -5.55 -7.85
N LYS A 117 26.02 -5.81 -9.04
CA LYS A 117 26.68 -6.55 -10.10
C LYS A 117 27.93 -5.82 -10.59
N ALA A 118 27.87 -4.52 -10.80
CA ALA A 118 29.01 -3.71 -11.19
C ALA A 118 30.13 -3.73 -10.14
N GLN A 119 29.78 -3.61 -8.86
CA GLN A 119 30.73 -3.68 -7.77
C GLN A 119 31.39 -5.06 -7.67
N ASN A 120 30.62 -6.12 -7.84
CA ASN A 120 31.16 -7.48 -7.84
C ASN A 120 32.13 -7.75 -8.98
N VAL A 121 31.84 -7.23 -10.16
CA VAL A 121 32.75 -7.35 -11.29
C VAL A 121 34.07 -6.61 -11.03
N ASN A 122 34.00 -5.40 -10.48
CA ASN A 122 35.19 -4.64 -10.11
C ASN A 122 36.02 -5.35 -9.04
N ARG A 123 35.36 -5.96 -8.04
CA ARG A 123 36.07 -6.74 -7.00
C ARG A 123 36.76 -7.97 -7.56
N LYS A 124 36.15 -8.64 -8.52
CA LYS A 124 36.77 -9.84 -9.14
C LYS A 124 38.00 -9.51 -9.98
N ILE A 125 37.99 -8.38 -10.63
CA ILE A 125 39.09 -7.97 -11.52
C ILE A 125 40.27 -7.50 -10.69
N THR A 126 40.08 -6.66 -9.70
CA THR A 126 41.15 -6.03 -8.92
C THR A 126 42.08 -7.00 -8.21
N PRO A 127 41.63 -8.04 -7.50
CA PRO A 127 42.53 -8.98 -6.81
C PRO A 127 43.36 -9.82 -7.79
N LYS A 128 42.81 -10.18 -8.92
CA LYS A 128 43.55 -10.98 -9.94
C LYS A 128 44.59 -10.18 -10.61
N ASP A 129 44.33 -8.92 -10.90
CA ASP A 129 45.28 -8.03 -11.55
C ASP A 129 46.47 -7.72 -10.65
N LEU A 130 46.28 -7.72 -9.37
CA LEU A 130 47.35 -7.54 -8.38
C LEU A 130 48.16 -8.80 -8.13
N ALA A 131 47.58 -9.94 -8.36
CA ALA A 131 48.27 -11.21 -8.22
C ALA A 131 49.09 -11.54 -9.46
#